data_61657e4ad87b79a55e3cb5d6660409e9
#
_entry.id   61657e4ad87b79a55e3cb5d6660409e9
#
_cell.length_a   1.000
_cell.length_b   1.000
_cell.length_c   1.000
_cell.angle_alpha   90.00
_cell.angle_beta   90.00
_cell.angle_gamma   90.00
#
_symmetry.space_group_name_H-M   'P 1'
#
loop_
_entity.id
_entity.type
_entity.pdbx_description
1 polymer ?
#
loop_
_entity_poly.entity_id
_entity_poly.type
_entity_poly.pdbx_seq_one_letter_code
_entity_poly.pdbx_strand_id
1 'polypeptide(L)'
;MNYRSLGSTGLKVSELGMGCSSLGNSVFNYGDENEFLEILNYAFENGINFFDTADTYSFGNSETLIGKALGNKRDKVIISTKVGFLPSSLSKQAKNFIPILRKARKLILPFKKSLKKLSKINQDFSTNHIRQSVEKSLARLKTDYIDIYLLHNPPANIIREGEIFGILDELKTEGKIRFYGVSANSIEDAVLCLSFPKISVLQIEFNLIHQEAISKLFPFLKEKEIGIIARVPLARGLLTEDGLVKTGSFSYNEKLDAKLKPKIEKLEKEINKKFLPEAAFRFILEHQQVSTLIAGTKSTSHLKENIKILSNPFLTNNNLEKIYTSFLFPERNDSQLQ
;
A
#
# COMPACT_ATOMS: atom_id res chain seq x y z
N MET A 1 3.44 19.97 3.13
CA MET A 1 3.80 18.57 2.80
C MET A 1 5.32 18.48 2.70
N ASN A 2 5.95 17.57 3.43
CA ASN A 2 7.40 17.32 3.33
C ASN A 2 7.67 16.26 2.26
N TYR A 3 8.92 16.24 1.77
CA TYR A 3 9.37 15.31 0.74
C TYR A 3 10.65 14.61 1.17
N ARG A 4 10.76 13.31 0.85
CA ARG A 4 11.95 12.49 1.11
C ARG A 4 12.50 11.89 -0.18
N SER A 5 13.77 11.55 -0.17
CA SER A 5 14.37 10.78 -1.27
C SER A 5 13.82 9.35 -1.23
N LEU A 6 13.49 8.80 -2.39
CA LEU A 6 13.11 7.40 -2.50
C LEU A 6 14.37 6.56 -2.80
N GLY A 7 15.10 6.21 -1.75
CA GLY A 7 16.41 5.56 -1.89
C GLY A 7 17.35 6.36 -2.81
N SER A 8 18.12 5.64 -3.63
CA SER A 8 19.04 6.21 -4.64
C SER A 8 18.38 6.52 -5.99
N THR A 9 17.04 6.47 -6.08
CA THR A 9 16.33 6.70 -7.36
C THR A 9 16.41 8.15 -7.88
N GLY A 10 16.80 9.09 -7.03
CA GLY A 10 16.74 10.53 -7.33
C GLY A 10 15.32 11.12 -7.26
N LEU A 11 14.29 10.30 -7.06
CA LEU A 11 12.92 10.76 -6.92
C LEU A 11 12.68 11.34 -5.53
N LYS A 12 11.99 12.49 -5.48
CA LYS A 12 11.51 13.12 -4.25
C LYS A 12 10.01 12.83 -4.09
N VAL A 13 9.65 12.00 -3.13
CA VAL A 13 8.27 11.61 -2.83
C VAL A 13 7.73 12.35 -1.61
N SER A 14 6.45 12.71 -1.63
CA SER A 14 5.77 13.23 -0.44
C SER A 14 5.75 12.19 0.68
N GLU A 15 5.94 12.61 1.92
CA GLU A 15 5.91 11.71 3.10
C GLU A 15 4.58 10.95 3.21
N LEU A 16 3.48 11.58 2.77
CA LEU A 16 2.18 10.95 2.59
C LEU A 16 1.96 10.70 1.10
N GLY A 17 1.86 9.44 0.72
CA GLY A 17 1.42 9.00 -0.60
C GLY A 17 -0.06 8.60 -0.60
N MET A 18 -0.69 8.66 -1.76
CA MET A 18 -2.08 8.25 -1.96
C MET A 18 -2.15 6.78 -2.36
N GLY A 19 -2.69 5.92 -1.49
CA GLY A 19 -3.03 4.54 -1.81
C GLY A 19 -4.34 4.44 -2.57
N CYS A 20 -4.32 4.01 -3.82
CA CYS A 20 -5.47 4.03 -4.73
C CYS A 20 -6.24 2.69 -4.80
N SER A 21 -5.99 1.75 -3.89
CA SER A 21 -6.65 0.44 -3.87
C SER A 21 -8.17 0.50 -3.64
N SER A 22 -8.64 1.56 -2.98
CA SER A 22 -10.06 1.80 -2.71
C SER A 22 -10.75 2.63 -3.79
N LEU A 23 -10.01 3.19 -4.74
CA LEU A 23 -10.56 3.96 -5.85
C LEU A 23 -11.01 3.05 -6.99
N GLY A 24 -12.05 3.50 -7.67
CA GLY A 24 -12.61 2.81 -8.83
C GLY A 24 -13.80 1.92 -8.50
N ASN A 25 -14.55 1.63 -9.55
CA ASN A 25 -15.80 0.89 -9.48
C ASN A 25 -15.56 -0.62 -9.52
N SER A 26 -15.73 -1.29 -8.39
CA SER A 26 -15.81 -2.75 -8.30
C SER A 26 -17.13 -3.18 -7.66
N VAL A 27 -17.42 -4.47 -7.60
CA VAL A 27 -18.62 -4.98 -6.90
C VAL A 27 -18.67 -4.56 -5.44
N PHE A 28 -17.52 -4.24 -4.85
CA PHE A 28 -17.37 -3.93 -3.42
C PHE A 28 -16.92 -2.49 -3.13
N ASN A 29 -16.41 -1.78 -4.12
CA ASN A 29 -16.00 -0.38 -4.01
C ASN A 29 -16.92 0.47 -4.88
N TYR A 30 -17.78 1.25 -4.22
CA TYR A 30 -18.68 2.19 -4.88
C TYR A 30 -18.22 3.61 -4.60
N GLY A 31 -18.27 4.41 -5.61
CA GLY A 31 -18.15 5.85 -5.57
C GLY A 31 -18.49 6.38 -6.95
N ASP A 32 -18.83 7.63 -7.03
CA ASP A 32 -18.94 8.33 -8.30
C ASP A 32 -17.52 8.48 -8.89
N GLU A 33 -17.40 8.35 -10.19
CA GLU A 33 -16.13 8.60 -10.88
C GLU A 33 -15.64 10.01 -10.61
N ASN A 34 -16.54 11.00 -10.60
CA ASN A 34 -16.21 12.39 -10.31
C ASN A 34 -15.66 12.56 -8.89
N GLU A 35 -16.23 11.90 -7.89
CA GLU A 35 -15.69 11.90 -6.52
C GLU A 35 -14.26 11.37 -6.46
N PHE A 36 -13.96 10.30 -7.21
CA PHE A 36 -12.61 9.75 -7.27
C PHE A 36 -11.63 10.70 -7.96
N LEU A 37 -12.05 11.34 -9.04
CA LEU A 37 -11.24 12.35 -9.73
C LEU A 37 -10.99 13.57 -8.83
N GLU A 38 -11.99 14.03 -8.07
CA GLU A 38 -11.85 15.11 -7.09
C GLU A 38 -10.84 14.74 -6.00
N ILE A 39 -10.92 13.53 -5.43
CA ILE A 39 -9.96 13.07 -4.41
C ILE A 39 -8.53 13.08 -4.95
N LEU A 40 -8.30 12.58 -6.17
CA LEU A 40 -6.98 12.54 -6.79
C LEU A 40 -6.42 13.94 -7.05
N ASN A 41 -7.25 14.84 -7.59
CA ASN A 41 -6.87 16.24 -7.81
C ASN A 41 -6.61 16.94 -6.48
N TYR A 42 -7.47 16.78 -5.48
CA TYR A 42 -7.29 17.36 -4.15
C TYR A 42 -5.98 16.89 -3.51
N ALA A 43 -5.64 15.59 -3.62
CA ALA A 43 -4.37 15.05 -3.15
C ALA A 43 -3.18 15.80 -3.78
N PHE A 44 -3.17 15.91 -5.10
CA PHE A 44 -2.13 16.60 -5.85
C PHE A 44 -2.01 18.09 -5.46
N GLU A 45 -3.12 18.80 -5.41
CA GLU A 45 -3.18 20.24 -5.07
C GLU A 45 -2.70 20.52 -3.64
N ASN A 46 -2.76 19.54 -2.75
CA ASN A 46 -2.25 19.64 -1.38
C ASN A 46 -0.84 19.04 -1.21
N GLY A 47 -0.11 18.83 -2.31
CA GLY A 47 1.30 18.48 -2.32
C GLY A 47 1.59 16.98 -2.23
N ILE A 48 0.60 16.10 -2.36
CA ILE A 48 0.84 14.68 -2.56
C ILE A 48 1.26 14.47 -4.00
N ASN A 49 2.48 13.98 -4.20
CA ASN A 49 3.00 13.67 -5.53
C ASN A 49 3.20 12.17 -5.78
N PHE A 50 3.00 11.31 -4.77
CA PHE A 50 3.17 9.87 -4.85
C PHE A 50 1.82 9.15 -4.87
N PHE A 51 1.53 8.41 -5.96
CA PHE A 51 0.27 7.67 -6.17
C PHE A 51 0.56 6.20 -6.38
N ASP A 52 0.06 5.34 -5.46
CA ASP A 52 0.28 3.90 -5.49
C ASP A 52 -1.00 3.16 -5.92
N THR A 53 -0.88 2.38 -6.99
CA THR A 53 -1.98 1.58 -7.56
C THR A 53 -1.53 0.15 -7.88
N ALA A 54 -2.32 -0.59 -8.62
CA ALA A 54 -2.00 -1.89 -9.22
C ALA A 54 -2.91 -2.17 -10.42
N ASP A 55 -2.44 -2.99 -11.33
CA ASP A 55 -3.17 -3.43 -12.54
C ASP A 55 -4.50 -4.13 -12.23
N THR A 56 -4.60 -4.76 -11.06
CA THR A 56 -5.80 -5.48 -10.61
C THR A 56 -6.75 -4.64 -9.77
N TYR A 57 -6.34 -3.46 -9.30
CA TYR A 57 -7.22 -2.63 -8.46
C TYR A 57 -8.43 -2.14 -9.26
N SER A 58 -9.61 -2.55 -8.80
CA SER A 58 -10.89 -2.29 -9.50
C SER A 58 -10.84 -2.71 -10.98
N PHE A 59 -10.15 -3.82 -11.29
CA PHE A 59 -9.97 -4.35 -12.66
C PHE A 59 -9.25 -3.38 -13.61
N GLY A 60 -8.26 -2.65 -13.10
CA GLY A 60 -7.50 -1.63 -13.83
C GLY A 60 -8.15 -0.24 -13.83
N ASN A 61 -9.36 -0.10 -13.27
CA ASN A 61 -10.03 1.20 -13.25
C ASN A 61 -9.32 2.22 -12.35
N SER A 62 -8.60 1.77 -11.30
CA SER A 62 -7.78 2.65 -10.48
C SER A 62 -6.69 3.36 -11.31
N GLU A 63 -5.98 2.63 -12.17
CA GLU A 63 -5.00 3.23 -13.08
C GLU A 63 -5.65 4.17 -14.11
N THR A 64 -6.83 3.79 -14.63
CA THR A 64 -7.60 4.65 -15.56
C THR A 64 -7.98 5.98 -14.92
N LEU A 65 -8.41 5.98 -13.65
CA LEU A 65 -8.75 7.20 -12.92
C LEU A 65 -7.53 8.09 -12.68
N ILE A 66 -6.38 7.50 -12.32
CA ILE A 66 -5.11 8.23 -12.19
C ILE A 66 -4.74 8.89 -13.52
N GLY A 67 -4.79 8.12 -14.63
CA GLY A 67 -4.50 8.67 -15.96
C GLY A 67 -5.47 9.78 -16.39
N LYS A 68 -6.74 9.73 -15.99
CA LYS A 68 -7.73 10.80 -16.23
C LYS A 68 -7.45 12.05 -15.40
N ALA A 69 -7.16 11.88 -14.10
CA ALA A 69 -7.00 13.01 -13.18
C ALA A 69 -5.65 13.70 -13.33
N LEU A 70 -4.58 12.95 -13.57
CA LEU A 70 -3.21 13.42 -13.43
C LEU A 70 -2.38 13.32 -14.73
N GLY A 71 -2.95 12.84 -15.84
CA GLY A 71 -2.22 12.70 -17.10
C GLY A 71 -1.61 13.99 -17.64
N ASN A 72 -2.29 15.11 -17.46
CA ASN A 72 -1.79 16.46 -17.81
C ASN A 72 -0.77 17.05 -16.80
N LYS A 73 -0.49 16.31 -15.71
CA LYS A 73 0.46 16.66 -14.65
C LYS A 73 1.51 15.56 -14.46
N ARG A 74 1.70 14.73 -15.49
CA ARG A 74 2.48 13.49 -15.44
C ARG A 74 3.91 13.68 -14.96
N ASP A 75 4.54 14.74 -15.35
CA ASP A 75 5.89 15.16 -14.97
C ASP A 75 6.04 15.60 -13.50
N LYS A 76 4.92 15.91 -12.84
CA LYS A 76 4.86 16.39 -11.45
C LYS A 76 4.44 15.30 -10.46
N VAL A 77 4.10 14.11 -10.94
CA VAL A 77 3.64 12.99 -10.11
C VAL A 77 4.51 11.77 -10.28
N ILE A 78 4.63 10.99 -9.23
CA ILE A 78 5.33 9.71 -9.19
C ILE A 78 4.28 8.62 -9.06
N ILE A 79 4.19 7.75 -10.06
CA ILE A 79 3.19 6.68 -10.12
C ILE A 79 3.88 5.34 -9.85
N SER A 80 3.42 4.66 -8.80
CA SER A 80 3.75 3.27 -8.50
C SER A 80 2.59 2.38 -8.89
N THR A 81 2.84 1.37 -9.73
CA THR A 81 1.85 0.31 -10.02
C THR A 81 2.48 -1.07 -9.92
N LYS A 82 1.65 -2.11 -9.94
CA LYS A 82 2.07 -3.47 -9.60
C LYS A 82 1.52 -4.49 -10.58
N VAL A 83 2.25 -5.64 -10.68
CA VAL A 83 1.91 -6.78 -11.53
C VAL A 83 2.05 -8.09 -10.78
N GLY A 84 1.31 -9.10 -11.19
CA GLY A 84 1.46 -10.48 -10.70
C GLY A 84 0.16 -11.13 -10.30
N PHE A 85 -0.83 -10.41 -9.78
CA PHE A 85 -2.14 -10.98 -9.54
C PHE A 85 -2.97 -11.07 -10.81
N LEU A 86 -3.67 -12.21 -10.96
CA LEU A 86 -4.65 -12.39 -12.02
C LEU A 86 -6.05 -12.13 -11.50
N PRO A 87 -6.89 -11.40 -12.25
CA PRO A 87 -8.30 -11.34 -11.92
C PRO A 87 -8.90 -12.76 -12.03
N SER A 88 -9.63 -13.22 -11.00
CA SER A 88 -10.27 -14.53 -11.05
C SER A 88 -11.22 -14.63 -12.26
N SER A 89 -11.39 -15.83 -12.81
CA SER A 89 -12.31 -16.05 -13.94
C SER A 89 -13.73 -15.58 -13.62
N LEU A 90 -14.20 -15.81 -12.40
CA LEU A 90 -15.48 -15.30 -11.89
C LEU A 90 -15.53 -13.77 -11.84
N SER A 91 -14.42 -13.12 -11.49
CA SER A 91 -14.36 -11.66 -11.42
C SER A 91 -14.33 -11.00 -12.82
N LYS A 92 -13.69 -11.66 -13.81
CA LYS A 92 -13.73 -11.21 -15.21
C LYS A 92 -15.15 -11.23 -15.77
N GLN A 93 -15.90 -12.32 -15.53
CA GLN A 93 -17.29 -12.43 -15.95
C GLN A 93 -18.19 -11.45 -15.19
N ALA A 94 -17.98 -11.29 -13.87
CA ALA A 94 -18.73 -10.35 -13.05
C ALA A 94 -18.56 -8.89 -13.47
N LYS A 95 -17.46 -8.52 -14.14
CA LYS A 95 -17.24 -7.14 -14.63
C LYS A 95 -18.41 -6.65 -15.50
N ASN A 96 -18.93 -7.48 -16.38
CA ASN A 96 -20.05 -7.14 -17.26
C ASN A 96 -21.39 -7.06 -16.51
N PHE A 97 -21.49 -7.68 -15.35
CA PHE A 97 -22.68 -7.72 -14.50
C PHE A 97 -22.62 -6.76 -13.30
N ILE A 98 -21.55 -5.97 -13.17
CA ILE A 98 -21.38 -5.02 -12.06
C ILE A 98 -22.62 -4.13 -11.86
N PRO A 99 -23.26 -3.55 -12.92
CA PRO A 99 -24.45 -2.73 -12.73
C PRO A 99 -25.62 -3.51 -12.14
N ILE A 100 -25.81 -4.76 -12.53
CA ILE A 100 -26.88 -5.67 -12.06
C ILE A 100 -26.58 -6.10 -10.62
N LEU A 101 -25.34 -6.52 -10.35
CA LEU A 101 -24.87 -6.91 -9.03
C LEU A 101 -24.94 -5.74 -8.02
N ARG A 102 -24.80 -4.52 -8.49
CA ARG A 102 -25.02 -3.30 -7.71
C ARG A 102 -26.46 -3.23 -7.16
N LYS A 103 -27.46 -3.44 -8.00
CA LYS A 103 -28.88 -3.43 -7.58
C LYS A 103 -29.18 -4.56 -6.58
N ALA A 104 -28.53 -5.73 -6.75
CA ALA A 104 -28.71 -6.90 -5.89
C ALA A 104 -27.79 -6.92 -4.63
N ARG A 105 -27.09 -5.82 -4.33
CA ARG A 105 -26.06 -5.74 -3.27
C ARG A 105 -26.54 -6.22 -1.92
N LYS A 106 -27.75 -5.81 -1.48
CA LYS A 106 -28.32 -6.22 -0.18
C LYS A 106 -28.46 -7.74 -0.06
N LEU A 107 -28.70 -8.43 -1.19
CA LEU A 107 -28.84 -9.89 -1.26
C LEU A 107 -27.46 -10.58 -1.29
N ILE A 108 -26.42 -9.94 -1.82
CA ILE A 108 -25.08 -10.53 -2.03
C ILE A 108 -24.16 -10.30 -0.83
N LEU A 109 -24.36 -9.24 -0.06
CA LEU A 109 -23.55 -8.90 1.12
C LEU A 109 -23.39 -10.04 2.13
N PRO A 110 -24.43 -10.84 2.48
CA PRO A 110 -24.29 -11.97 3.40
C PRO A 110 -23.34 -13.05 2.88
N PHE A 111 -23.23 -13.21 1.56
CA PHE A 111 -22.40 -14.23 0.90
C PHE A 111 -20.95 -13.77 0.63
N LYS A 112 -20.59 -12.55 1.01
CA LYS A 112 -19.26 -11.96 0.76
C LYS A 112 -18.10 -12.83 1.28
N LYS A 113 -18.26 -13.44 2.46
CA LYS A 113 -17.25 -14.34 3.06
C LYS A 113 -17.09 -15.64 2.22
N SER A 114 -18.20 -16.20 1.76
CA SER A 114 -18.21 -17.43 0.94
C SER A 114 -17.65 -17.17 -0.46
N LEU A 115 -17.99 -16.07 -1.09
CA LEU A 115 -17.45 -15.66 -2.39
C LEU A 115 -15.94 -15.38 -2.34
N LYS A 116 -15.42 -14.82 -1.24
CA LYS A 116 -13.98 -14.66 -1.02
C LYS A 116 -13.24 -15.99 -0.90
N LYS A 117 -13.85 -17.00 -0.30
CA LYS A 117 -13.27 -18.34 -0.13
C LYS A 117 -13.20 -19.12 -1.45
N LEU A 118 -14.07 -18.79 -2.41
CA LEU A 118 -14.12 -19.41 -3.74
C LEU A 118 -13.15 -18.79 -4.75
N SER A 119 -12.67 -17.57 -4.52
CA SER A 119 -11.69 -16.92 -5.37
C SER A 119 -10.28 -17.38 -4.97
N LYS A 120 -9.75 -18.45 -5.58
CA LYS A 120 -8.30 -18.69 -5.56
C LYS A 120 -7.63 -17.45 -6.14
N ILE A 121 -6.76 -16.83 -5.35
CA ILE A 121 -5.89 -15.74 -5.82
C ILE A 121 -4.85 -16.41 -6.71
N ASN A 122 -4.97 -16.24 -8.00
CA ASN A 122 -3.99 -16.73 -8.96
C ASN A 122 -2.97 -15.63 -9.20
N GLN A 123 -1.71 -16.01 -9.34
CA GLN A 123 -0.61 -15.14 -9.70
C GLN A 123 0.09 -15.68 -10.95
N ASP A 124 0.59 -14.76 -11.76
CA ASP A 124 1.40 -15.06 -12.93
C ASP A 124 2.56 -14.07 -13.00
N PHE A 125 3.77 -14.58 -12.89
CA PHE A 125 5.02 -13.84 -13.00
C PHE A 125 5.81 -14.24 -14.26
N SER A 126 5.15 -14.86 -15.25
CA SER A 126 5.78 -15.16 -16.53
C SER A 126 6.17 -13.89 -17.29
N THR A 127 7.25 -13.97 -18.07
CA THR A 127 7.73 -12.90 -18.94
C THR A 127 6.60 -12.34 -19.82
N ASN A 128 5.82 -13.22 -20.43
CA ASN A 128 4.72 -12.82 -21.32
C ASN A 128 3.65 -12.02 -20.56
N HIS A 129 3.26 -12.47 -19.34
CA HIS A 129 2.27 -11.76 -18.55
C HIS A 129 2.77 -10.37 -18.12
N ILE A 130 4.03 -10.26 -17.67
CA ILE A 130 4.60 -8.98 -17.23
C ILE A 130 4.67 -7.98 -18.37
N ARG A 131 5.17 -8.40 -19.58
CA ARG A 131 5.23 -7.54 -20.74
C ARG A 131 3.85 -7.07 -21.20
N GLN A 132 2.85 -7.96 -21.23
CA GLN A 132 1.49 -7.57 -21.55
C GLN A 132 0.85 -6.66 -20.51
N SER A 133 1.16 -6.86 -19.23
CA SER A 133 0.60 -6.08 -18.14
C SER A 133 1.15 -4.66 -18.12
N VAL A 134 2.45 -4.46 -18.36
CA VAL A 134 3.03 -3.12 -18.43
C VAL A 134 2.42 -2.29 -19.55
N GLU A 135 2.23 -2.87 -20.76
CA GLU A 135 1.57 -2.17 -21.88
C GLU A 135 0.14 -1.74 -21.53
N LYS A 136 -0.62 -2.65 -20.91
CA LYS A 136 -1.98 -2.35 -20.47
C LYS A 136 -2.01 -1.26 -19.38
N SER A 137 -1.04 -1.25 -18.48
CA SER A 137 -0.93 -0.23 -17.44
C SER A 137 -0.58 1.13 -18.03
N LEU A 138 0.39 1.20 -18.94
CA LEU A 138 0.76 2.42 -19.68
C LEU A 138 -0.45 3.02 -20.40
N ALA A 139 -1.21 2.16 -21.12
CA ALA A 139 -2.42 2.60 -21.84
C ALA A 139 -3.51 3.14 -20.89
N ARG A 140 -3.73 2.51 -19.72
CA ARG A 140 -4.71 2.97 -18.74
C ARG A 140 -4.28 4.26 -18.05
N LEU A 141 -2.99 4.37 -17.71
CA LEU A 141 -2.39 5.55 -17.10
C LEU A 141 -2.21 6.71 -18.08
N LYS A 142 -2.33 6.46 -19.39
CA LYS A 142 -2.14 7.44 -20.47
C LYS A 142 -0.75 8.09 -20.42
N THR A 143 0.28 7.26 -20.34
CA THR A 143 1.68 7.68 -20.21
C THR A 143 2.59 6.69 -20.92
N ASP A 144 3.78 7.15 -21.32
CA ASP A 144 4.78 6.31 -21.98
C ASP A 144 5.71 5.62 -20.98
N TYR A 145 5.68 6.00 -19.70
CA TYR A 145 6.52 5.42 -18.67
C TYR A 145 5.82 5.32 -17.30
N ILE A 146 6.24 4.34 -16.51
CA ILE A 146 5.85 4.16 -15.10
C ILE A 146 7.08 4.49 -14.24
N ASP A 147 6.91 5.29 -13.18
CA ASP A 147 8.04 5.63 -12.32
C ASP A 147 8.53 4.42 -11.52
N ILE A 148 7.60 3.67 -10.91
CA ILE A 148 7.91 2.52 -10.07
C ILE A 148 7.00 1.35 -10.44
N TYR A 149 7.61 0.24 -10.89
CA TYR A 149 6.89 -0.97 -11.24
C TYR A 149 7.24 -2.08 -10.26
N LEU A 150 6.26 -2.57 -9.49
CA LEU A 150 6.48 -3.53 -8.42
C LEU A 150 5.92 -4.91 -8.77
N LEU A 151 6.66 -5.95 -8.40
CA LEU A 151 6.09 -7.29 -8.31
C LEU A 151 5.15 -7.33 -7.10
N HIS A 152 3.91 -7.78 -7.29
CA HIS A 152 2.84 -7.72 -6.30
C HIS A 152 2.79 -8.99 -5.45
N ASN A 153 3.43 -9.00 -4.30
CA ASN A 153 3.52 -10.13 -3.38
C ASN A 153 4.02 -11.42 -4.07
N PRO A 154 5.14 -11.41 -4.79
CA PRO A 154 5.65 -12.61 -5.43
C PRO A 154 5.95 -13.69 -4.38
N PRO A 155 5.73 -14.98 -4.68
CA PRO A 155 6.20 -16.08 -3.84
C PRO A 155 7.72 -16.05 -3.67
N ALA A 156 8.22 -16.50 -2.51
CA ALA A 156 9.65 -16.47 -2.19
C ALA A 156 10.55 -17.24 -3.20
N ASN A 157 10.03 -18.30 -3.84
CA ASN A 157 10.76 -19.02 -4.88
C ASN A 157 11.00 -18.13 -6.11
N ILE A 158 10.02 -17.35 -6.57
CA ILE A 158 10.17 -16.40 -7.69
C ILE A 158 11.24 -15.35 -7.37
N ILE A 159 11.29 -14.87 -6.13
CA ILE A 159 12.35 -13.93 -5.71
C ILE A 159 13.71 -14.61 -5.74
N ARG A 160 13.85 -15.83 -5.18
CA ARG A 160 15.13 -16.55 -5.11
C ARG A 160 15.68 -16.94 -6.48
N GLU A 161 14.82 -17.36 -7.39
CA GLU A 161 15.21 -17.69 -8.77
C GLU A 161 15.75 -16.47 -9.51
N GLY A 162 15.19 -15.29 -9.26
CA GLY A 162 15.70 -14.01 -9.74
C GLY A 162 15.56 -13.74 -11.23
N GLU A 163 15.14 -14.70 -12.04
CA GLU A 163 14.97 -14.57 -13.50
C GLU A 163 14.04 -13.44 -13.88
N ILE A 164 13.02 -13.20 -13.05
CA ILE A 164 12.04 -12.15 -13.23
C ILE A 164 12.66 -10.74 -13.27
N PHE A 165 13.77 -10.51 -12.59
CA PHE A 165 14.45 -9.21 -12.58
C PHE A 165 15.11 -8.88 -13.91
N GLY A 166 15.50 -9.89 -14.70
CA GLY A 166 15.99 -9.70 -16.06
C GLY A 166 14.96 -9.02 -16.97
N ILE A 167 13.70 -9.45 -16.87
CA ILE A 167 12.59 -8.84 -17.64
C ILE A 167 12.36 -7.39 -17.21
N LEU A 168 12.47 -7.10 -15.92
CA LEU A 168 12.31 -5.73 -15.41
C LEU A 168 13.47 -4.83 -15.84
N ASP A 169 14.68 -5.36 -15.97
CA ASP A 169 15.83 -4.65 -16.55
C ASP A 169 15.61 -4.32 -18.03
N GLU A 170 15.06 -5.26 -18.81
CA GLU A 170 14.71 -5.01 -20.20
C GLU A 170 13.67 -3.89 -20.33
N LEU A 171 12.58 -3.96 -19.54
CA LEU A 171 11.54 -2.93 -19.53
C LEU A 171 12.07 -1.54 -19.12
N LYS A 172 13.05 -1.51 -18.22
CA LYS A 172 13.76 -0.28 -17.83
C LYS A 172 14.62 0.24 -18.97
N THR A 173 15.33 -0.63 -19.68
CA THR A 173 16.13 -0.26 -20.85
C THR A 173 15.25 0.24 -22.00
N GLU A 174 14.06 -0.34 -22.18
CA GLU A 174 13.05 0.11 -23.14
C GLU A 174 12.40 1.46 -22.74
N GLY A 175 12.71 2.00 -21.55
CA GLY A 175 12.16 3.25 -21.04
C GLY A 175 10.70 3.16 -20.55
N LYS A 176 10.11 1.97 -20.51
CA LYS A 176 8.72 1.75 -20.07
C LYS A 176 8.54 1.89 -18.57
N ILE A 177 9.59 1.56 -17.81
CA ILE A 177 9.64 1.75 -16.37
C ILE A 177 10.94 2.46 -15.98
N ARG A 178 10.89 3.35 -15.00
CA ARG A 178 12.10 4.06 -14.52
C ARG A 178 12.83 3.24 -13.45
N PHE A 179 12.09 2.72 -12.49
CA PHE A 179 12.59 1.93 -11.38
C PHE A 179 11.66 0.74 -11.13
N TYR A 180 12.21 -0.32 -10.56
CA TYR A 180 11.42 -1.47 -10.18
C TYR A 180 11.78 -1.96 -8.78
N GLY A 181 10.91 -2.81 -8.25
CA GLY A 181 11.06 -3.40 -6.94
C GLY A 181 10.00 -4.44 -6.63
N VAL A 182 9.80 -4.66 -5.35
CA VAL A 182 8.88 -5.68 -4.84
C VAL A 182 7.96 -5.10 -3.77
N SER A 183 6.66 -5.30 -3.92
CA SER A 183 5.72 -5.22 -2.81
C SER A 183 5.75 -6.57 -2.09
N ALA A 184 6.51 -6.65 -1.00
CA ALA A 184 6.78 -7.90 -0.32
C ALA A 184 5.59 -8.36 0.53
N ASN A 185 5.38 -9.68 0.59
CA ASN A 185 4.33 -10.27 1.40
C ASN A 185 4.72 -10.36 2.89
N SER A 186 6.01 -10.56 3.15
CA SER A 186 6.60 -10.62 4.50
C SER A 186 7.91 -9.83 4.55
N ILE A 187 8.42 -9.60 5.75
CA ILE A 187 9.74 -8.97 5.93
C ILE A 187 10.86 -9.90 5.46
N GLU A 188 10.71 -11.19 5.63
CA GLU A 188 11.64 -12.20 5.12
C GLU A 188 11.75 -12.13 3.59
N ASP A 189 10.62 -11.96 2.87
CA ASP A 189 10.62 -11.76 1.41
C ASP A 189 11.32 -10.44 1.02
N ALA A 190 11.14 -9.39 1.80
CA ALA A 190 11.84 -8.13 1.58
C ALA A 190 13.35 -8.27 1.78
N VAL A 191 13.79 -9.04 2.78
CA VAL A 191 15.21 -9.32 3.02
C VAL A 191 15.81 -10.13 1.88
N LEU A 192 15.09 -11.12 1.30
CA LEU A 192 15.57 -11.85 0.12
C LEU A 192 15.85 -10.91 -1.05
N CYS A 193 15.08 -9.84 -1.22
CA CYS A 193 15.28 -8.89 -2.30
C CYS A 193 16.62 -8.13 -2.20
N LEU A 194 17.24 -8.05 -1.02
CA LEU A 194 18.50 -7.36 -0.82
C LEU A 194 19.70 -8.03 -1.56
N SER A 195 19.53 -9.27 -2.01
CA SER A 195 20.53 -9.98 -2.83
C SER A 195 20.57 -9.49 -4.28
N PHE A 196 19.59 -8.67 -4.71
CA PHE A 196 19.48 -8.19 -6.08
C PHE A 196 19.78 -6.68 -6.15
N PRO A 197 20.99 -6.29 -6.60
CA PRO A 197 21.50 -4.93 -6.47
C PRO A 197 20.75 -3.89 -7.30
N LYS A 198 19.96 -4.30 -8.29
CA LYS A 198 19.19 -3.41 -9.14
C LYS A 198 17.78 -3.11 -8.61
N ILE A 199 17.33 -3.80 -7.58
CA ILE A 199 16.08 -3.47 -6.89
C ILE A 199 16.25 -2.11 -6.22
N SER A 200 15.42 -1.15 -6.63
CA SER A 200 15.51 0.23 -6.16
C SER A 200 14.51 0.55 -5.05
N VAL A 201 13.41 -0.22 -4.96
CA VAL A 201 12.28 0.09 -4.06
C VAL A 201 11.69 -1.18 -3.47
N LEU A 202 11.39 -1.14 -2.17
CA LEU A 202 10.60 -2.16 -1.48
C LEU A 202 9.35 -1.52 -0.88
N GLN A 203 8.20 -2.17 -1.09
CA GLN A 203 6.96 -1.82 -0.42
C GLN A 203 6.65 -2.89 0.62
N ILE A 204 6.54 -2.49 1.88
CA ILE A 204 6.36 -3.39 3.02
C ILE A 204 5.17 -2.99 3.88
N GLU A 205 4.57 -3.94 4.57
CA GLU A 205 3.64 -3.64 5.66
C GLU A 205 4.44 -3.18 6.88
N PHE A 206 4.28 -1.91 7.24
CA PHE A 206 4.98 -1.32 8.38
C PHE A 206 4.06 -0.30 9.08
N ASN A 207 3.80 -0.52 10.35
CA ASN A 207 2.93 0.32 11.19
C ASN A 207 3.17 0.01 12.67
N LEU A 208 2.47 0.71 13.58
CA LEU A 208 2.58 0.51 15.02
C LEU A 208 2.38 -0.94 15.51
N ILE A 209 1.71 -1.78 14.72
CA ILE A 209 1.42 -3.17 15.07
C ILE A 209 2.47 -4.11 14.46
N HIS A 210 2.89 -3.84 13.22
CA HIS A 210 3.87 -4.62 12.47
C HIS A 210 5.18 -3.86 12.40
N GLN A 211 6.09 -4.17 13.32
CA GLN A 211 7.36 -3.46 13.55
C GLN A 211 8.59 -4.29 13.20
N GLU A 212 8.42 -5.53 12.71
CA GLU A 212 9.51 -6.48 12.45
C GLU A 212 10.59 -5.93 11.52
N ALA A 213 10.24 -4.98 10.65
CA ALA A 213 11.20 -4.32 9.76
C ALA A 213 12.31 -3.59 10.51
N ILE A 214 12.06 -3.08 11.72
CA ILE A 214 13.04 -2.32 12.51
C ILE A 214 14.28 -3.18 12.81
N SER A 215 14.07 -4.42 13.23
CA SER A 215 15.18 -5.34 13.59
C SER A 215 15.67 -6.19 12.41
N LYS A 216 14.77 -6.57 11.48
CA LYS A 216 15.09 -7.56 10.44
C LYS A 216 15.48 -6.97 9.09
N LEU A 217 15.06 -5.74 8.76
CA LEU A 217 15.28 -5.14 7.44
C LEU A 217 16.06 -3.83 7.50
N PHE A 218 15.66 -2.88 8.33
CA PHE A 218 16.23 -1.53 8.35
C PHE A 218 17.74 -1.47 8.62
N PRO A 219 18.36 -2.35 9.44
CA PRO A 219 19.80 -2.36 9.62
C PRO A 219 20.58 -2.56 8.31
N PHE A 220 20.01 -3.30 7.35
CA PHE A 220 20.66 -3.63 6.08
C PHE A 220 20.43 -2.58 4.98
N LEU A 221 19.49 -1.64 5.19
CA LEU A 221 19.13 -0.64 4.15
C LEU A 221 20.12 0.52 4.08
N LYS A 222 20.86 0.80 5.15
CA LYS A 222 21.79 1.93 5.22
C LYS A 222 22.85 1.91 4.11
N GLU A 223 23.31 0.71 3.74
CA GLU A 223 24.31 0.50 2.70
C GLU A 223 23.71 0.25 1.32
N LYS A 224 22.42 -0.07 1.24
CA LYS A 224 21.76 -0.50 0.00
C LYS A 224 21.03 0.63 -0.72
N GLU A 225 20.77 1.74 -0.03
CA GLU A 225 20.05 2.91 -0.56
C GLU A 225 18.71 2.59 -1.24
N ILE A 226 18.02 1.53 -0.79
CA ILE A 226 16.72 1.10 -1.29
C ILE A 226 15.63 1.98 -0.67
N GLY A 227 14.73 2.51 -1.52
CA GLY A 227 13.58 3.29 -1.06
C GLY A 227 12.50 2.39 -0.42
N ILE A 228 12.01 2.78 0.76
CA ILE A 228 10.95 2.05 1.45
C ILE A 228 9.62 2.79 1.35
N ILE A 229 8.60 2.09 0.87
CA ILE A 229 7.20 2.49 0.86
C ILE A 229 6.48 1.71 1.95
N ALA A 230 6.01 2.39 2.99
CA ALA A 230 5.23 1.77 4.07
C ALA A 230 3.75 1.68 3.67
N ARG A 231 3.23 0.46 3.52
CA ARG A 231 1.80 0.24 3.27
C ARG A 231 1.05 -0.11 4.56
N VAL A 232 -0.29 0.05 4.52
CA VAL A 232 -1.20 -0.30 5.63
C VAL A 232 -0.90 0.49 6.92
N PRO A 233 -0.64 1.81 6.85
CA PRO A 233 -0.19 2.59 7.99
C PRO A 233 -1.19 2.60 9.16
N LEU A 234 -2.48 2.50 8.87
CA LEU A 234 -3.56 2.45 9.87
C LEU A 234 -4.00 1.02 10.23
N ALA A 235 -3.15 0.03 9.98
CA ALA A 235 -3.42 -1.36 10.33
C ALA A 235 -4.83 -1.82 9.89
N ARG A 236 -5.17 -1.57 8.60
CA ARG A 236 -6.48 -1.87 7.98
C ARG A 236 -7.69 -1.24 8.70
N GLY A 237 -7.47 -0.13 9.39
CA GLY A 237 -8.48 0.62 10.10
C GLY A 237 -8.49 0.37 11.62
N LEU A 238 -7.68 -0.54 12.16
CA LEU A 238 -7.58 -0.77 13.60
C LEU A 238 -7.07 0.47 14.34
N LEU A 239 -6.22 1.27 13.72
CA LEU A 239 -5.64 2.49 14.27
C LEU A 239 -6.42 3.74 13.83
N THR A 240 -7.73 3.64 13.71
CA THR A 240 -8.65 4.76 13.44
C THR A 240 -9.64 4.92 14.60
N GLU A 241 -10.30 6.07 14.69
CA GLU A 241 -11.31 6.36 15.73
C GLU A 241 -12.40 5.28 15.82
N ASP A 242 -12.81 4.72 14.69
CA ASP A 242 -13.84 3.66 14.60
C ASP A 242 -13.25 2.23 14.60
N GLY A 243 -11.94 2.07 14.78
CA GLY A 243 -11.21 0.86 14.44
C GLY A 243 -11.71 -0.40 15.14
N LEU A 244 -11.92 -0.34 16.43
CA LEU A 244 -12.41 -1.48 17.23
C LEU A 244 -13.90 -1.80 16.99
N VAL A 245 -14.69 -0.82 16.58
CA VAL A 245 -16.13 -0.99 16.31
C VAL A 245 -16.37 -1.65 14.96
N LYS A 246 -15.48 -1.40 13.97
CA LYS A 246 -15.62 -1.89 12.59
C LYS A 246 -14.93 -3.23 12.30
N THR A 247 -14.33 -3.88 13.29
CA THR A 247 -13.55 -5.12 13.12
C THR A 247 -14.31 -6.32 12.52
N GLY A 248 -15.61 -6.21 12.29
CA GLY A 248 -16.41 -7.25 11.61
C GLY A 248 -16.12 -7.45 10.12
N SER A 249 -15.38 -6.57 9.42
CA SER A 249 -15.21 -6.67 7.96
C SER A 249 -13.79 -6.90 7.44
N PHE A 250 -12.72 -6.68 8.23
CA PHE A 250 -11.33 -6.88 7.82
C PHE A 250 -10.44 -7.32 8.99
N SER A 251 -10.74 -8.47 9.59
CA SER A 251 -9.90 -9.07 10.62
C SER A 251 -8.51 -9.40 10.06
N TYR A 252 -7.45 -9.03 10.76
CA TYR A 252 -6.08 -9.44 10.47
C TYR A 252 -5.94 -10.96 10.64
N ASN A 253 -6.22 -11.42 11.79
CA ASN A 253 -6.26 -12.81 12.20
C ASN A 253 -6.91 -12.76 13.58
N GLU A 254 -7.92 -13.60 13.83
CA GLU A 254 -8.65 -13.60 15.10
C GLU A 254 -7.72 -13.73 16.31
N LYS A 255 -6.61 -14.49 16.18
CA LYS A 255 -5.60 -14.62 17.24
C LYS A 255 -4.78 -13.34 17.47
N LEU A 256 -4.48 -12.57 16.40
CA LEU A 256 -3.76 -11.31 16.49
C LEU A 256 -4.69 -10.23 17.05
N ASP A 257 -5.92 -10.18 16.56
CA ASP A 257 -6.95 -9.24 17.03
C ASP A 257 -7.20 -9.42 18.53
N ALA A 258 -7.25 -10.66 19.04
CA ALA A 258 -7.40 -10.96 20.47
C ALA A 258 -6.21 -10.44 21.33
N LYS A 259 -4.97 -10.46 20.79
CA LYS A 259 -3.79 -9.94 21.49
C LYS A 259 -3.68 -8.41 21.44
N LEU A 260 -4.10 -7.81 20.34
CA LEU A 260 -3.97 -6.37 20.10
C LEU A 260 -5.10 -5.56 20.73
N LYS A 261 -6.30 -6.13 20.77
CA LYS A 261 -7.48 -5.45 21.31
C LYS A 261 -7.25 -4.87 22.72
N PRO A 262 -6.72 -5.60 23.73
CA PRO A 262 -6.45 -5.03 25.05
C PRO A 262 -5.43 -3.89 25.02
N LYS A 263 -4.41 -3.97 24.14
CA LYS A 263 -3.40 -2.90 23.99
C LYS A 263 -4.01 -1.64 23.40
N ILE A 264 -4.84 -1.78 22.37
CA ILE A 264 -5.53 -0.66 21.74
C ILE A 264 -6.54 -0.04 22.73
N GLU A 265 -7.32 -0.86 23.44
CA GLU A 265 -8.27 -0.37 24.46
C GLU A 265 -7.58 0.38 25.62
N LYS A 266 -6.38 -0.07 26.04
CA LYS A 266 -5.57 0.65 27.03
C LYS A 266 -5.15 2.01 26.49
N LEU A 267 -4.63 2.05 25.27
CA LEU A 267 -4.23 3.30 24.61
C LEU A 267 -5.39 4.27 24.43
N GLU A 268 -6.56 3.77 24.05
CA GLU A 268 -7.75 4.60 23.88
C GLU A 268 -8.20 5.28 25.18
N LYS A 269 -7.83 4.70 26.34
CA LYS A 269 -8.06 5.33 27.65
C LYS A 269 -7.01 6.38 28.01
N GLU A 270 -5.79 6.21 27.51
CA GLU A 270 -4.66 7.10 27.79
C GLU A 270 -4.62 8.29 26.82
N ILE A 271 -5.02 8.07 25.56
CA ILE A 271 -5.11 9.10 24.52
C ILE A 271 -6.46 9.04 23.85
N ASN A 272 -6.99 10.20 23.44
CA ASN A 272 -8.22 10.24 22.66
C ASN A 272 -8.03 9.48 21.34
N LYS A 273 -8.95 8.56 21.02
CA LYS A 273 -8.97 7.72 19.81
C LYS A 273 -8.70 8.48 18.51
N LYS A 274 -9.16 9.72 18.42
CA LYS A 274 -8.96 10.60 17.27
C LYS A 274 -7.48 10.84 16.94
N PHE A 275 -6.58 10.64 17.89
CA PHE A 275 -5.13 10.82 17.69
C PHE A 275 -4.40 9.54 17.29
N LEU A 276 -5.05 8.38 17.23
CA LEU A 276 -4.41 7.12 16.79
C LEU A 276 -3.86 7.21 15.36
N PRO A 277 -4.56 7.81 14.38
CA PRO A 277 -3.99 7.99 13.03
C PRO A 277 -2.72 8.84 13.03
N GLU A 278 -2.67 9.91 13.85
CA GLU A 278 -1.49 10.75 13.97
C GLU A 278 -0.31 9.97 14.55
N ALA A 279 -0.52 9.24 15.64
CA ALA A 279 0.50 8.40 16.24
C ALA A 279 1.05 7.37 15.26
N ALA A 280 0.15 6.72 14.49
CA ALA A 280 0.54 5.72 13.49
C ALA A 280 1.37 6.32 12.35
N PHE A 281 1.01 7.48 11.82
CA PHE A 281 1.74 8.13 10.74
C PHE A 281 3.11 8.63 11.23
N ARG A 282 3.15 9.29 12.37
CA ARG A 282 4.40 9.82 12.95
C ARG A 282 5.37 8.70 13.31
N PHE A 283 4.88 7.59 13.90
CA PHE A 283 5.70 6.40 14.13
C PHE A 283 6.42 5.94 12.85
N ILE A 284 5.70 5.83 11.75
CA ILE A 284 6.29 5.38 10.48
C ILE A 284 7.33 6.39 10.00
N LEU A 285 7.02 7.68 10.06
CA LEU A 285 7.86 8.75 9.52
C LEU A 285 9.05 9.13 10.42
N GLU A 286 9.09 8.69 11.68
CA GLU A 286 10.28 8.81 12.53
C GLU A 286 11.43 7.93 12.02
N HIS A 287 11.11 6.86 11.29
CA HIS A 287 12.12 5.99 10.68
C HIS A 287 12.63 6.59 9.37
N GLN A 288 13.89 7.04 9.38
CA GLN A 288 14.53 7.67 8.21
C GLN A 288 14.63 6.75 6.99
N GLN A 289 14.60 5.43 7.20
CA GLN A 289 14.58 4.43 6.14
C GLN A 289 13.29 4.47 5.31
N VAL A 290 12.20 4.98 5.89
CA VAL A 290 10.91 5.07 5.19
C VAL A 290 10.86 6.35 4.37
N SER A 291 10.69 6.22 3.06
CA SER A 291 10.59 7.35 2.14
C SER A 291 9.19 7.93 2.10
N THR A 292 8.17 7.08 2.12
CA THR A 292 6.75 7.48 2.09
C THR A 292 5.88 6.43 2.75
N LEU A 293 4.79 6.86 3.36
CA LEU A 293 3.69 5.99 3.74
C LEU A 293 2.52 6.18 2.77
N ILE A 294 1.81 5.10 2.43
CA ILE A 294 0.66 5.18 1.55
C ILE A 294 -0.64 4.94 2.34
N ALA A 295 -1.45 5.98 2.43
CA ALA A 295 -2.77 5.91 3.06
C ALA A 295 -3.88 5.85 2.00
N GLY A 296 -4.68 4.79 2.06
CA GLY A 296 -5.83 4.61 1.18
C GLY A 296 -7.08 5.29 1.75
N THR A 297 -7.77 6.07 0.94
CA THR A 297 -9.08 6.62 1.28
C THR A 297 -9.95 6.72 0.03
N LYS A 298 -11.26 6.75 0.23
CA LYS A 298 -12.29 7.06 -0.77
C LYS A 298 -13.16 8.24 -0.34
N SER A 299 -12.72 9.00 0.64
CA SER A 299 -13.40 10.17 1.21
C SER A 299 -12.46 11.36 1.22
N THR A 300 -12.88 12.46 0.62
CA THR A 300 -12.15 13.73 0.65
C THR A 300 -11.95 14.23 2.09
N SER A 301 -12.93 13.99 2.98
CA SER A 301 -12.81 14.38 4.40
C SER A 301 -11.66 13.62 5.09
N HIS A 302 -11.57 12.30 4.92
CA HIS A 302 -10.46 11.51 5.49
C HIS A 302 -9.10 11.89 4.87
N LEU A 303 -9.07 12.26 3.60
CA LEU A 303 -7.83 12.75 2.99
C LEU A 303 -7.38 14.08 3.60
N LYS A 304 -8.33 15.01 3.83
CA LYS A 304 -8.09 16.28 4.53
C LYS A 304 -7.52 16.05 5.93
N GLU A 305 -8.11 15.12 6.67
CA GLU A 305 -7.64 14.74 8.00
C GLU A 305 -6.22 14.18 7.96
N ASN A 306 -5.93 13.26 7.05
CA ASN A 306 -4.59 12.68 6.89
C ASN A 306 -3.53 13.74 6.55
N ILE A 307 -3.85 14.69 5.69
CA ILE A 307 -2.96 15.81 5.35
C ILE A 307 -2.77 16.73 6.56
N LYS A 308 -3.85 17.04 7.30
CA LYS A 308 -3.80 17.89 8.49
C LYS A 308 -2.93 17.30 9.58
N ILE A 309 -2.98 16.00 9.80
CA ILE A 309 -2.15 15.28 10.78
C ILE A 309 -0.66 15.60 10.58
N LEU A 310 -0.18 15.60 9.34
CA LEU A 310 1.22 15.83 9.03
C LEU A 310 1.62 17.30 9.02
N SER A 311 0.70 18.20 8.67
CA SER A 311 0.98 19.64 8.60
C SER A 311 0.82 20.36 9.93
N ASN A 312 0.00 19.82 10.84
CA ASN A 312 -0.30 20.43 12.13
C ASN A 312 -0.54 19.37 13.22
N PRO A 313 0.52 18.69 13.68
CA PRO A 313 0.42 17.61 14.65
C PRO A 313 -0.05 18.13 16.03
N PHE A 314 -0.89 17.35 16.69
CA PHE A 314 -1.45 17.64 18.01
C PHE A 314 -0.71 16.93 19.14
N LEU A 315 -0.15 15.74 18.87
CA LEU A 315 0.53 14.95 19.88
C LEU A 315 1.92 15.51 20.19
N THR A 316 2.22 15.63 21.48
CA THR A 316 3.58 15.94 21.93
C THR A 316 4.49 14.71 21.79
N ASN A 317 5.81 14.90 21.78
CA ASN A 317 6.77 13.79 21.74
C ASN A 317 6.60 12.85 22.95
N ASN A 318 6.30 13.38 24.12
CA ASN A 318 6.05 12.56 25.33
C ASN A 318 4.80 11.65 25.16
N ASN A 319 3.72 12.17 24.52
CA ASN A 319 2.56 11.34 24.22
C ASN A 319 2.91 10.22 23.22
N LEU A 320 3.72 10.52 22.21
CA LEU A 320 4.15 9.55 21.22
C LEU A 320 5.01 8.45 21.84
N GLU A 321 5.99 8.82 22.67
CA GLU A 321 6.84 7.85 23.34
C GLU A 321 6.05 6.85 24.20
N LYS A 322 5.06 7.33 24.96
CA LYS A 322 4.13 6.46 25.71
C LYS A 322 3.36 5.50 24.79
N ILE A 323 2.87 6.01 23.65
CA ILE A 323 2.16 5.20 22.66
C ILE A 323 3.08 4.12 22.10
N TYR A 324 4.27 4.50 21.65
CA TYR A 324 5.23 3.57 21.06
C TYR A 324 5.63 2.48 22.03
N THR A 325 5.95 2.84 23.28
CA THR A 325 6.29 1.90 24.34
C THR A 325 5.17 0.89 24.60
N SER A 326 3.90 1.32 24.53
CA SER A 326 2.76 0.41 24.72
C SER A 326 2.60 -0.62 23.60
N PHE A 327 3.12 -0.34 22.40
CA PHE A 327 3.10 -1.27 21.26
C PHE A 327 4.42 -2.02 21.05
N LEU A 328 5.50 -1.62 21.72
CA LEU A 328 6.74 -2.38 21.65
C LEU A 328 6.45 -3.80 22.15
N PHE A 329 6.62 -4.77 21.28
CA PHE A 329 6.67 -6.16 21.69
C PHE A 329 7.97 -6.33 22.47
N PRO A 330 7.95 -6.93 23.69
CA PRO A 330 9.20 -7.30 24.32
C PRO A 330 9.98 -8.13 23.30
N GLU A 331 11.24 -7.77 23.12
CA GLU A 331 12.17 -8.53 22.27
C GLU A 331 11.96 -10.01 22.58
N ARG A 332 11.70 -10.82 21.57
CA ARG A 332 11.77 -12.27 21.74
C ARG A 332 13.18 -12.54 22.22
N ASN A 333 13.32 -12.95 23.48
CA ASN A 333 14.55 -13.52 23.97
C ASN A 333 14.94 -14.64 22.99
N ASP A 334 16.03 -14.46 22.27
CA ASP A 334 16.60 -15.39 21.31
C ASP A 334 17.13 -16.68 21.96
N SER A 335 16.71 -17.01 23.18
CA SER A 335 17.11 -18.22 23.92
C SER A 335 16.27 -19.46 23.61
N GLN A 336 15.43 -19.46 22.56
CA GLN A 336 14.65 -20.64 22.12
C GLN A 336 14.92 -21.07 20.66
N LEU A 337 16.11 -20.76 20.15
CA LEU A 337 16.65 -21.37 18.94
C LEU A 337 17.94 -22.12 19.31
N GLN A 338 17.80 -23.22 20.00
CA GLN A 338 18.76 -24.33 20.04
C GLN A 338 18.09 -25.58 19.51
#